data_c88a59024196910fef13c0ce41676b07
#
_entry.id   c88a59024196910fef13c0ce41676b07
#
_cell.length_a   1.000
_cell.length_b   1.000
_cell.length_c   1.000
_cell.angle_alpha   90.00
_cell.angle_beta   90.00
_cell.angle_gamma   90.00
#
_symmetry.space_group_name_H-M   'P 1'
#
loop_
_entity.id
_entity.type
_entity.pdbx_description
1 polymer ?
#
loop_
_entity_poly.entity_id
_entity_poly.type
_entity_poly.pdbx_seq_one_letter_code
_entity_poly.pdbx_strand_id
1 'polypeptide(L)'
;VTTETAQKESLGKALGRIASGVFLVSFTKDGKKDGMLSTFVMQGGFDAPVVVVAVNNKRPLLDVLKPGDTFVVNVMSKANMDVYKSFAKPFQEGMDRYEGIALKGGTEHPVLANGVSYMTCKVLSYAPATDHQLLIAEAIDGEQLTEEEPMIHLRKNGFGY
;
A
#
# COMPACT_ATOMS: atom_id res chain seq x y z
N VAL A 1 4.43 -9.31 35.69
CA VAL A 1 4.64 -8.45 34.51
C VAL A 1 5.63 -7.36 34.90
N THR A 2 6.75 -7.27 34.21
CA THR A 2 7.75 -6.22 34.45
C THR A 2 7.23 -4.85 34.01
N THR A 3 7.73 -3.77 34.62
CA THR A 3 7.37 -2.39 34.23
C THR A 3 7.62 -2.15 32.73
N GLU A 4 8.71 -2.69 32.19
CA GLU A 4 9.06 -2.60 30.77
C GLU A 4 8.02 -3.29 29.87
N THR A 5 7.51 -4.45 30.24
CA THR A 5 6.44 -5.15 29.52
C THR A 5 5.15 -4.35 29.51
N ALA A 6 4.77 -3.76 30.64
CA ALA A 6 3.57 -2.92 30.76
C ALA A 6 3.69 -1.64 29.91
N GLN A 7 4.86 -1.01 29.89
CA GLN A 7 5.13 0.16 29.05
C GLN A 7 5.05 -0.19 27.55
N LYS A 8 5.62 -1.32 27.14
CA LYS A 8 5.56 -1.79 25.76
C LYS A 8 4.12 -2.07 25.32
N GLU A 9 3.32 -2.74 26.16
CA GLU A 9 1.90 -2.96 25.90
C GLU A 9 1.11 -1.64 25.73
N SER A 10 1.34 -0.69 26.64
CA SER A 10 0.69 0.62 26.58
C SER A 10 1.04 1.38 25.30
N LEU A 11 2.32 1.40 24.92
CA LEU A 11 2.78 2.00 23.67
C LEU A 11 2.17 1.31 22.44
N GLY A 12 2.12 -0.02 22.43
CA GLY A 12 1.51 -0.79 21.34
C GLY A 12 0.03 -0.46 21.15
N LYS A 13 -0.73 -0.33 22.24
CA LYS A 13 -2.14 0.09 22.22
C LYS A 13 -2.29 1.52 21.66
N ALA A 14 -1.44 2.45 22.09
CA ALA A 14 -1.47 3.83 21.61
C ALA A 14 -1.17 3.93 20.11
N LEU A 15 -0.10 3.27 19.64
CA LEU A 15 0.27 3.21 18.21
C LEU A 15 -0.83 2.56 17.36
N GLY A 16 -1.50 1.53 17.87
CA GLY A 16 -2.62 0.86 17.20
C GLY A 16 -3.82 1.77 16.95
N ARG A 17 -3.90 2.93 17.63
CA ARG A 17 -4.99 3.92 17.42
C ARG A 17 -4.71 4.89 16.28
N ILE A 18 -3.53 4.84 15.66
CA ILE A 18 -3.27 5.58 14.43
C ILE A 18 -4.09 4.96 13.31
N ALA A 19 -5.16 5.65 12.91
CA ALA A 19 -6.01 5.21 11.81
C ALA A 19 -5.26 5.33 10.48
N SER A 20 -5.45 4.37 9.60
CA SER A 20 -4.95 4.39 8.23
C SER A 20 -6.01 3.90 7.25
N GLY A 21 -5.80 4.16 5.96
CA GLY A 21 -6.55 3.51 4.90
C GLY A 21 -6.07 2.08 4.65
N VAL A 22 -6.67 1.44 3.67
CA VAL A 22 -6.20 0.17 3.09
C VAL A 22 -5.98 0.39 1.60
N PHE A 23 -4.81 0.01 1.12
CA PHE A 23 -4.35 0.31 -0.23
C PHE A 23 -3.78 -0.93 -0.90
N LEU A 24 -3.90 -0.99 -2.22
CA LEU A 24 -3.10 -1.89 -3.04
C LEU A 24 -2.05 -1.05 -3.78
N VAL A 25 -0.80 -1.26 -3.45
CA VAL A 25 0.34 -0.76 -4.23
C VAL A 25 0.60 -1.76 -5.34
N SER A 26 0.40 -1.36 -6.59
CA SER A 26 0.42 -2.25 -7.75
C SER A 26 1.39 -1.75 -8.82
N PHE A 27 2.02 -2.68 -9.51
CA PHE A 27 2.96 -2.38 -10.58
C PHE A 27 3.05 -3.54 -11.58
N THR A 28 3.54 -3.23 -12.77
CA THR A 28 3.95 -4.19 -13.79
C THR A 28 5.44 -4.01 -14.02
N LYS A 29 6.20 -5.08 -13.92
CA LYS A 29 7.64 -5.10 -14.19
C LYS A 29 7.96 -6.30 -15.07
N ASP A 30 8.67 -6.07 -16.17
CA ASP A 30 9.03 -7.13 -17.13
C ASP A 30 7.82 -7.97 -17.59
N GLY A 31 6.69 -7.30 -17.84
CA GLY A 31 5.43 -7.92 -18.27
C GLY A 31 4.65 -8.65 -17.19
N LYS A 32 5.14 -8.70 -15.95
CA LYS A 32 4.47 -9.34 -14.81
C LYS A 32 3.80 -8.31 -13.91
N LYS A 33 2.51 -8.53 -13.66
CA LYS A 33 1.73 -7.75 -12.69
C LYS A 33 1.99 -8.27 -11.28
N ASP A 34 2.25 -7.36 -10.35
CA ASP A 34 2.39 -7.68 -8.93
C ASP A 34 1.83 -6.55 -8.07
N GLY A 35 1.86 -6.71 -6.77
CA GLY A 35 1.38 -5.70 -5.85
C GLY A 35 1.56 -6.11 -4.39
N MET A 36 1.24 -5.15 -3.53
CA MET A 36 1.36 -5.30 -2.09
C MET A 36 0.20 -4.56 -1.40
N LEU A 37 -0.51 -5.26 -0.50
CA LEU A 37 -1.40 -4.58 0.44
C LEU A 37 -0.57 -3.69 1.35
N SER A 38 -1.02 -2.47 1.56
CA SER A 38 -0.39 -1.52 2.46
C SER A 38 -1.42 -0.74 3.25
N THR A 39 -1.10 -0.50 4.52
CA THR A 39 -1.85 0.43 5.38
C THR A 39 -1.02 1.67 5.73
N PHE A 40 0.28 1.64 5.49
CA PHE A 40 1.19 2.75 5.76
C PHE A 40 1.39 3.62 4.53
N VAL A 41 0.32 4.30 4.12
CA VAL A 41 0.32 5.24 3.00
C VAL A 41 -0.25 6.57 3.46
N MET A 42 0.42 7.66 3.11
CA MET A 42 -0.04 9.02 3.39
C MET A 42 0.38 9.99 2.30
N GLN A 43 -0.36 11.09 2.17
CA GLN A 43 0.11 12.24 1.42
C GLN A 43 1.20 12.97 2.22
N GLY A 44 2.32 13.25 1.58
CA GLY A 44 3.49 13.86 2.19
C GLY A 44 3.82 15.28 1.72
N GLY A 45 3.07 15.80 0.75
CA GLY A 45 3.31 17.13 0.20
C GLY A 45 2.22 17.56 -0.77
N PHE A 46 2.18 18.87 -1.10
CA PHE A 46 1.18 19.45 -1.99
C PHE A 46 1.76 19.91 -3.32
N ASP A 47 2.98 20.44 -3.30
CA ASP A 47 3.64 20.99 -4.49
C ASP A 47 5.09 20.45 -4.61
N ALA A 48 5.38 19.57 -5.55
CA ALA A 48 4.48 18.64 -6.24
C ALA A 48 3.80 17.67 -5.27
N PRO A 49 2.62 17.10 -5.57
CA PRO A 49 1.94 16.21 -4.63
C PRO A 49 2.77 14.93 -4.42
N VAL A 50 3.13 14.66 -3.20
CA VAL A 50 3.96 13.52 -2.79
C VAL A 50 3.11 12.52 -2.02
N VAL A 51 3.30 11.23 -2.32
CA VAL A 51 2.78 10.10 -1.56
C VAL A 51 3.93 9.36 -0.91
N VAL A 52 3.77 8.99 0.35
CA VAL A 52 4.74 8.21 1.12
C VAL A 52 4.14 6.85 1.44
N VAL A 53 4.89 5.79 1.15
CA VAL A 53 4.54 4.40 1.48
C VAL A 53 5.66 3.81 2.34
N ALA A 54 5.35 3.39 3.57
CA ALA A 54 6.32 2.65 4.38
C ALA A 54 6.30 1.17 3.98
N VAL A 55 7.42 0.67 3.51
CA VAL A 55 7.60 -0.69 2.99
C VAL A 55 8.55 -1.46 3.89
N ASN A 56 8.10 -2.58 4.45
CA ASN A 56 8.96 -3.43 5.28
C ASN A 56 10.18 -3.91 4.47
N ASN A 57 11.35 -3.90 5.11
CA ASN A 57 12.65 -4.25 4.48
C ASN A 57 12.67 -5.66 3.86
N LYS A 58 11.73 -6.53 4.24
CA LYS A 58 11.62 -7.91 3.70
C LYS A 58 10.74 -7.99 2.44
N ARG A 59 10.14 -6.89 2.00
CA ARG A 59 9.23 -6.91 0.85
C ARG A 59 10.00 -6.86 -0.48
N PRO A 60 9.70 -7.77 -1.43
CA PRO A 60 10.35 -7.81 -2.74
C PRO A 60 10.19 -6.53 -3.57
N LEU A 61 9.16 -5.73 -3.28
CA LEU A 61 8.92 -4.45 -3.95
C LEU A 61 10.14 -3.54 -3.91
N LEU A 62 10.93 -3.56 -2.82
CA LEU A 62 12.15 -2.75 -2.67
C LEU A 62 13.24 -3.12 -3.68
N ASP A 63 13.26 -4.36 -4.15
CA ASP A 63 14.20 -4.82 -5.17
C ASP A 63 13.74 -4.48 -6.60
N VAL A 64 12.43 -4.25 -6.77
CA VAL A 64 11.79 -4.06 -8.07
C VAL A 64 11.63 -2.59 -8.43
N LEU A 65 11.09 -1.77 -7.53
CA LEU A 65 10.83 -0.34 -7.77
C LEU A 65 12.05 0.49 -7.38
N LYS A 66 12.63 1.15 -8.37
CA LYS A 66 13.80 2.03 -8.22
C LYS A 66 13.43 3.49 -8.53
N PRO A 67 14.21 4.49 -8.07
CA PRO A 67 13.99 5.88 -8.47
C PRO A 67 13.77 6.03 -9.98
N GLY A 68 12.70 6.73 -10.37
CA GLY A 68 12.27 6.90 -11.75
C GLY A 68 11.22 5.89 -12.23
N ASP A 69 11.09 4.74 -11.59
CA ASP A 69 10.02 3.78 -11.90
C ASP A 69 8.65 4.32 -11.47
N THR A 70 7.61 3.88 -12.18
CA THR A 70 6.22 4.22 -11.85
C THR A 70 5.50 3.02 -11.23
N PHE A 71 4.47 3.31 -10.48
CA PHE A 71 3.58 2.34 -9.85
C PHE A 71 2.23 3.00 -9.57
N VAL A 72 1.26 2.23 -9.09
CA VAL A 72 -0.07 2.74 -8.75
C VAL A 72 -0.36 2.50 -7.27
N VAL A 73 -0.97 3.48 -6.63
CA VAL A 73 -1.61 3.33 -5.32
C VAL A 73 -3.11 3.32 -5.54
N ASN A 74 -3.76 2.19 -5.26
CA ASN A 74 -5.21 2.06 -5.30
C ASN A 74 -5.77 2.25 -3.89
N VAL A 75 -6.72 3.17 -3.73
CA VAL A 75 -7.47 3.34 -2.49
C VAL A 75 -8.61 2.33 -2.47
N MET A 76 -8.68 1.51 -1.43
CA MET A 76 -9.65 0.42 -1.33
C MET A 76 -10.83 0.78 -0.44
N SER A 77 -11.99 0.19 -0.75
CA SER A 77 -13.19 0.19 0.07
C SER A 77 -13.58 -1.24 0.49
N LYS A 78 -14.67 -1.37 1.23
CA LYS A 78 -15.25 -2.69 1.57
C LYS A 78 -15.68 -3.50 0.34
N ALA A 79 -15.91 -2.84 -0.80
CA ALA A 79 -16.21 -3.51 -2.07
C ALA A 79 -15.00 -4.28 -2.64
N ASN A 80 -13.78 -4.05 -2.14
CA ASN A 80 -12.56 -4.70 -2.61
C ASN A 80 -12.07 -5.83 -1.68
N MET A 81 -12.98 -6.53 -1.00
CA MET A 81 -12.60 -7.64 -0.10
C MET A 81 -12.04 -8.85 -0.84
N ASP A 82 -12.37 -9.04 -2.11
CA ASP A 82 -11.76 -10.04 -3.00
C ASP A 82 -10.25 -9.75 -3.19
N VAL A 83 -9.90 -8.49 -3.45
CA VAL A 83 -8.52 -8.03 -3.56
C VAL A 83 -7.79 -8.24 -2.22
N TYR A 84 -8.39 -7.80 -1.12
CA TYR A 84 -7.81 -8.00 0.21
C TYR A 84 -7.50 -9.48 0.47
N LYS A 85 -8.45 -10.37 0.24
CA LYS A 85 -8.27 -11.82 0.44
C LYS A 85 -7.20 -12.41 -0.46
N SER A 86 -7.10 -11.95 -1.72
CA SER A 86 -6.08 -12.43 -2.66
C SER A 86 -4.67 -12.04 -2.22
N PHE A 87 -4.47 -10.76 -1.87
CA PHE A 87 -3.14 -10.22 -1.54
C PHE A 87 -2.70 -10.46 -0.08
N ALA A 88 -3.62 -10.79 0.82
CA ALA A 88 -3.31 -11.20 2.19
C ALA A 88 -2.76 -12.63 2.29
N LYS A 89 -3.00 -13.48 1.29
CA LYS A 89 -2.45 -14.83 1.24
C LYS A 89 -0.93 -14.79 0.98
N PRO A 90 -0.16 -15.75 1.55
CA PRO A 90 1.24 -15.92 1.19
C PRO A 90 1.39 -16.10 -0.33
N PHE A 91 2.40 -15.45 -0.90
CA PHE A 91 2.72 -15.64 -2.32
C PHE A 91 3.16 -17.07 -2.59
N GLN A 92 2.66 -17.65 -3.67
CA GLN A 92 3.11 -18.94 -4.20
C GLN A 92 3.56 -18.74 -5.64
N GLU A 93 4.64 -19.41 -6.03
CA GLU A 93 5.14 -19.34 -7.39
C GLU A 93 4.08 -19.80 -8.40
N GLY A 94 3.94 -19.05 -9.50
CA GLY A 94 2.92 -19.30 -10.53
C GLY A 94 1.50 -18.81 -10.18
N MET A 95 1.29 -18.21 -9.00
CA MET A 95 0.01 -17.66 -8.60
C MET A 95 -0.24 -16.31 -9.28
N ASP A 96 -1.35 -16.16 -9.99
CA ASP A 96 -1.88 -14.88 -10.43
C ASP A 96 -2.78 -14.28 -9.35
N ARG A 97 -2.28 -13.28 -8.62
CA ARG A 97 -3.04 -12.59 -7.56
C ARG A 97 -4.18 -11.73 -8.09
N TYR A 98 -4.19 -11.43 -9.39
CA TYR A 98 -5.25 -10.64 -10.02
C TYR A 98 -6.33 -11.50 -10.67
N GLU A 99 -6.23 -12.82 -10.59
CA GLU A 99 -7.25 -13.73 -11.13
C GLU A 99 -8.64 -13.40 -10.55
N GLY A 100 -9.60 -13.15 -11.43
CA GLY A 100 -10.96 -12.78 -11.05
C GLY A 100 -11.16 -11.36 -10.54
N ILE A 101 -10.09 -10.52 -10.47
CA ILE A 101 -10.16 -9.13 -10.06
C ILE A 101 -10.38 -8.24 -11.28
N ALA A 102 -11.42 -7.40 -11.24
CA ALA A 102 -11.70 -6.44 -12.30
C ALA A 102 -10.66 -5.31 -12.30
N LEU A 103 -9.97 -5.14 -13.41
CA LEU A 103 -8.98 -4.10 -13.63
C LEU A 103 -9.46 -3.09 -14.68
N LYS A 104 -9.13 -1.81 -14.47
CA LYS A 104 -9.34 -0.75 -15.45
C LYS A 104 -8.43 -0.99 -16.66
N GLY A 105 -9.00 -0.91 -17.87
CA GLY A 105 -8.22 -1.05 -19.10
C GLY A 105 -7.41 0.21 -19.44
N GLY A 106 -6.39 0.03 -20.30
CA GLY A 106 -5.59 1.13 -20.84
C GLY A 106 -4.59 1.74 -19.86
N THR A 107 -4.25 1.03 -18.78
CA THR A 107 -3.26 1.44 -17.79
C THR A 107 -2.01 0.59 -17.86
N GLU A 108 -0.85 1.19 -17.62
CA GLU A 108 0.44 0.47 -17.61
C GLU A 108 0.52 -0.51 -16.43
N HIS A 109 0.08 -0.06 -15.27
CA HIS A 109 0.06 -0.84 -14.03
C HIS A 109 -1.37 -1.22 -13.65
N PRO A 110 -1.58 -2.27 -12.85
CA PRO A 110 -2.92 -2.68 -12.43
C PRO A 110 -3.64 -1.57 -11.65
N VAL A 111 -4.81 -1.17 -12.13
CA VAL A 111 -5.75 -0.27 -11.45
C VAL A 111 -7.02 -1.05 -11.17
N LEU A 112 -7.47 -1.04 -9.92
CA LEU A 112 -8.72 -1.69 -9.51
C LEU A 112 -9.91 -0.95 -10.14
N ALA A 113 -10.68 -1.62 -11.00
CA ALA A 113 -11.81 -0.99 -11.68
C ALA A 113 -12.90 -0.47 -10.74
N ASN A 114 -13.06 -1.13 -9.59
CA ASN A 114 -14.02 -0.77 -8.54
C ASN A 114 -13.35 -0.28 -7.25
N GLY A 115 -12.12 0.22 -7.33
CA GLY A 115 -11.47 0.96 -6.25
C GLY A 115 -12.15 2.30 -6.00
N VAL A 116 -11.86 2.95 -4.88
CA VAL A 116 -12.35 4.30 -4.60
C VAL A 116 -11.69 5.30 -5.55
N SER A 117 -10.38 5.25 -5.60
CA SER A 117 -9.54 6.08 -6.46
C SER A 117 -8.20 5.41 -6.70
N TYR A 118 -7.43 5.94 -7.62
CA TYR A 118 -6.04 5.55 -7.78
C TYR A 118 -5.16 6.76 -8.06
N MET A 119 -3.88 6.59 -7.78
CA MET A 119 -2.83 7.55 -8.14
C MET A 119 -1.71 6.79 -8.84
N THR A 120 -1.29 7.26 -10.00
CA THR A 120 -0.04 6.84 -10.63
C THR A 120 1.08 7.66 -10.01
N CYS A 121 2.08 7.00 -9.48
CA CYS A 121 3.17 7.59 -8.74
C CYS A 121 4.51 7.27 -9.39
N LYS A 122 5.45 8.21 -9.32
CA LYS A 122 6.83 8.05 -9.76
C LYS A 122 7.75 8.06 -8.56
N VAL A 123 8.55 7.03 -8.41
CA VAL A 123 9.50 6.91 -7.30
C VAL A 123 10.53 8.04 -7.39
N LEU A 124 10.65 8.83 -6.33
CA LEU A 124 11.67 9.87 -6.16
C LEU A 124 12.88 9.33 -5.39
N SER A 125 12.64 8.75 -4.23
CA SER A 125 13.69 8.29 -3.32
C SER A 125 13.16 7.32 -2.28
N TYR A 126 14.08 6.73 -1.54
CA TYR A 126 13.81 5.96 -0.33
C TYR A 126 14.52 6.58 0.87
N ALA A 127 13.89 6.55 2.03
CA ALA A 127 14.48 6.96 3.30
C ALA A 127 14.35 5.84 4.33
N PRO A 128 15.43 5.51 5.09
CA PRO A 128 15.39 4.43 6.06
C PRO A 128 14.53 4.79 7.28
N ALA A 129 13.76 3.82 7.76
CA ALA A 129 12.92 3.92 8.95
C ALA A 129 12.96 2.58 9.72
N THR A 130 14.10 2.27 10.33
CA THR A 130 14.41 1.03 11.07
C THR A 130 14.16 -0.25 10.26
N ASP A 131 13.05 -0.94 10.47
CA ASP A 131 12.66 -2.17 9.77
C ASP A 131 11.83 -1.92 8.48
N HIS A 132 11.65 -0.65 8.10
CA HIS A 132 10.98 -0.22 6.89
C HIS A 132 11.85 0.75 6.07
N GLN A 133 11.50 0.91 4.80
CA GLN A 133 11.92 2.03 3.96
C GLN A 133 10.70 2.90 3.65
N LEU A 134 10.86 4.20 3.72
CA LEU A 134 9.86 5.14 3.25
C LEU A 134 10.05 5.35 1.75
N LEU A 135 9.17 4.79 0.95
CA LEU A 135 9.08 5.06 -0.48
C LEU A 135 8.42 6.43 -0.66
N ILE A 136 9.18 7.38 -1.17
CA ILE A 136 8.75 8.74 -1.44
C ILE A 136 8.53 8.87 -2.95
N ALA A 137 7.30 9.18 -3.35
CA ALA A 137 6.93 9.21 -4.75
C ALA A 137 6.07 10.44 -5.07
N GLU A 138 6.23 10.99 -6.27
CA GLU A 138 5.37 12.04 -6.81
C GLU A 138 4.12 11.41 -7.41
N ALA A 139 2.95 11.89 -7.03
CA ALA A 139 1.70 11.53 -7.69
C ALA A 139 1.59 12.36 -9.00
N ILE A 140 1.66 11.68 -10.14
CA ILE A 140 1.73 12.31 -11.46
C ILE A 140 0.41 12.23 -12.25
N ASP A 141 -0.50 11.34 -11.85
CA ASP A 141 -1.82 11.17 -12.43
C ASP A 141 -2.75 10.48 -11.43
N GLY A 142 -4.06 10.57 -11.62
CA GLY A 142 -5.02 9.89 -10.76
C GLY A 142 -6.46 10.22 -11.08
N GLU A 143 -7.37 9.39 -10.56
CA GLU A 143 -8.80 9.54 -10.78
C GLU A 143 -9.58 8.96 -9.58
N GLN A 144 -10.66 9.62 -9.20
CA GLN A 144 -11.69 9.03 -8.34
C GLN A 144 -12.61 8.16 -9.20
N LEU A 145 -12.74 6.89 -8.87
CA LEU A 145 -13.48 5.91 -9.67
C LEU A 145 -14.90 5.65 -9.15
N THR A 146 -15.08 5.71 -7.84
CA THR A 146 -16.38 5.45 -7.19
C THR A 146 -16.65 6.44 -6.07
N GLU A 147 -17.90 6.50 -5.60
CA GLU A 147 -18.32 7.26 -4.41
C GLU A 147 -18.29 6.41 -3.13
N GLU A 148 -17.70 5.21 -3.18
CA GLU A 148 -17.54 4.34 -2.02
C GLU A 148 -16.65 5.00 -0.95
N GLU A 149 -16.99 4.76 0.32
CA GLU A 149 -16.16 5.23 1.42
C GLU A 149 -14.84 4.45 1.51
N PRO A 150 -13.70 5.12 1.62
CA PRO A 150 -12.42 4.44 1.83
C PRO A 150 -12.44 3.57 3.09
N MET A 151 -11.83 2.40 3.02
CA MET A 151 -11.69 1.51 4.16
C MET A 151 -10.74 2.11 5.19
N ILE A 152 -11.18 2.16 6.45
CA ILE A 152 -10.36 2.58 7.58
C ILE A 152 -9.85 1.34 8.32
N HIS A 153 -8.56 1.30 8.58
CA HIS A 153 -7.88 0.23 9.31
C HIS A 153 -7.38 0.74 10.66
N LEU A 154 -7.74 0.01 11.71
CA LEU A 154 -7.27 0.21 13.08
C LEU A 154 -6.66 -1.08 13.59
N ARG A 155 -5.52 -0.99 14.25
CA ARG A 155 -4.83 -2.14 14.83
C ARG A 155 -5.05 -2.21 16.33
N LYS A 156 -5.09 -3.43 16.87
CA LYS A 156 -5.13 -3.64 18.33
C LYS A 156 -3.77 -3.37 18.97
N ASN A 157 -2.70 -3.60 18.21
CA ASN A 157 -1.31 -3.41 18.63
C ASN A 157 -0.52 -2.73 17.50
N GLY A 158 0.26 -1.72 17.85
CA GLY A 158 1.06 -0.94 16.90
C GLY A 158 2.40 -1.58 16.51
N PHE A 159 2.74 -2.75 17.04
CA PHE A 159 3.98 -3.47 16.69
C PHE A 159 3.79 -4.53 15.59
N GLY A 160 2.64 -4.57 14.94
CA GLY A 160 2.34 -5.46 13.83
C GLY A 160 1.19 -4.92 12.95
N TYR A 161 1.01 -5.59 11.81
CA TYR A 161 -0.08 -5.29 10.87
C TYR A 161 -1.40 -5.90 11.31
#